data_e73d58f919eac347db1564189bbf67d3
#
_entry.id   e73d58f919eac347db1564189bbf67d3
#
_cell.length_a   1.000
_cell.length_b   1.000
_cell.length_c   1.000
_cell.angle_alpha   90.00
_cell.angle_beta   90.00
_cell.angle_gamma   90.00
#
_symmetry.space_group_name_H-M   'P 1'
#
loop_
_entity.id
_entity.type
_entity.pdbx_description
1 polymer ?
#
loop_
_entity_poly.entity_id
_entity_poly.type
_entity_poly.pdbx_seq_one_letter_code
_entity_poly.pdbx_strand_id
1 'polypeptide(L)'
;FWGDPDQGAFIVKAKDPKGPWSEPVLVKPGKGIIDTCPFWDEDGKVYMVHAYAGSRAGLKSVITICELNAEATKATTPSRIIFDGHEAHQTCEGPKMYKRNDYYYIFHPAGGVPTGWQVVLRSKNIYGPYEWKTVLAQGNSPVNGPHQGAWVDTPTGEDWFLHFQDVGAYGRIMHLQPMKWVNDWPVIGTDKDGDGCGEPVLTYRKPNVGKTYPICTPQENDEFDGYTLSPQWQWHANINEKWAYYAGDKSYVRLYSYPVVEEYKNLWDVANLLLQKTSSDNFSATMKLTFSPNLKNKGERTGLVVMGRDYAGLILENTDKGLVLSQVECLRADKGKPEEVRASVPLSQNTVYLKVRFSCDGKKIKSSEGGHDLIAMCNFSYSLDGKKFESFGAPFRAREGQWIGAKVGMFCTRPAIVTNDGGWADVDWFRITKK
;
A
#
# COMPACT_ATOMS: atom_id res chain seq x y z
N PHE A 1 -6.73 -14.60 -5.49
CA PHE A 1 -8.11 -14.15 -5.18
C PHE A 1 -8.08 -12.76 -4.57
N TRP A 2 -9.06 -11.93 -4.92
CA TRP A 2 -9.37 -10.69 -4.23
C TRP A 2 -10.87 -10.43 -4.24
N GLY A 3 -11.37 -9.65 -3.29
CA GLY A 3 -12.73 -9.15 -3.26
C GLY A 3 -12.78 -7.71 -3.76
N ASP A 4 -13.62 -7.47 -4.76
CA ASP A 4 -14.03 -6.12 -5.13
C ASP A 4 -15.36 -5.83 -4.43
N PRO A 5 -15.45 -4.80 -3.56
CA PRO A 5 -16.63 -4.59 -2.73
C PRO A 5 -17.87 -4.16 -3.52
N ASP A 6 -17.73 -3.76 -4.77
CA ASP A 6 -18.84 -3.36 -5.62
C ASP A 6 -19.26 -4.45 -6.62
N GLN A 7 -18.35 -5.35 -7.01
CA GLN A 7 -18.58 -6.39 -8.02
C GLN A 7 -18.63 -7.82 -7.47
N GLY A 8 -17.71 -8.17 -6.55
CA GLY A 8 -17.62 -9.50 -5.95
C GLY A 8 -16.21 -10.07 -5.89
N ALA A 9 -16.09 -11.40 -5.85
CA ALA A 9 -14.82 -12.10 -5.74
C ALA A 9 -14.24 -12.42 -7.14
N PHE A 10 -12.95 -12.14 -7.31
CA PHE A 10 -12.18 -12.41 -8.53
C PHE A 10 -11.00 -13.34 -8.28
N ILE A 11 -10.53 -14.00 -9.34
CA ILE A 11 -9.30 -14.76 -9.39
C ILE A 11 -8.46 -14.36 -10.61
N VAL A 12 -7.14 -14.32 -10.42
CA VAL A 12 -6.11 -14.42 -11.48
C VAL A 12 -5.20 -15.58 -11.17
N LYS A 13 -4.57 -16.16 -12.17
CA LYS A 13 -3.66 -17.31 -12.05
C LYS A 13 -2.36 -17.04 -12.80
N ALA A 14 -1.24 -17.53 -12.24
CA ALA A 14 0.07 -17.55 -12.89
C ALA A 14 0.83 -18.78 -12.45
N LYS A 15 1.75 -19.26 -13.27
CA LYS A 15 2.71 -20.32 -12.90
C LYS A 15 3.87 -19.77 -12.06
N ASP A 16 4.32 -18.57 -12.38
CA ASP A 16 5.35 -17.81 -11.66
C ASP A 16 4.72 -16.58 -11.00
N PRO A 17 5.05 -16.24 -9.74
CA PRO A 17 4.57 -15.00 -9.09
C PRO A 17 4.89 -13.72 -9.87
N LYS A 18 5.89 -13.74 -10.73
CA LYS A 18 6.24 -12.63 -11.64
C LYS A 18 5.30 -12.52 -12.84
N GLY A 19 4.43 -13.51 -13.06
CA GLY A 19 3.53 -13.61 -14.20
C GLY A 19 4.11 -14.42 -15.39
N PRO A 20 3.50 -14.33 -16.57
CA PRO A 20 2.30 -13.54 -16.83
C PRO A 20 1.08 -14.05 -16.05
N TRP A 21 0.24 -13.13 -15.61
CA TRP A 21 -1.01 -13.44 -14.94
C TRP A 21 -2.14 -13.57 -15.96
N SER A 22 -3.10 -14.46 -15.68
CA SER A 22 -4.32 -14.59 -16.47
C SER A 22 -5.19 -13.33 -16.40
N GLU A 23 -6.13 -13.20 -17.33
CA GLU A 23 -7.21 -12.25 -17.19
C GLU A 23 -8.03 -12.54 -15.92
N PRO A 24 -8.58 -11.49 -15.27
CA PRO A 24 -9.44 -11.63 -14.11
C PRO A 24 -10.73 -12.39 -14.43
N VAL A 25 -11.09 -13.35 -13.59
CA VAL A 25 -12.35 -14.08 -13.67
C VAL A 25 -13.21 -13.75 -12.46
N LEU A 26 -14.44 -13.30 -12.67
CA LEU A 26 -15.43 -13.09 -11.60
C LEU A 26 -15.96 -14.44 -11.12
N VAL A 27 -15.47 -14.88 -9.96
CA VAL A 27 -15.80 -16.20 -9.36
C VAL A 27 -17.17 -16.18 -8.70
N LYS A 28 -17.48 -15.08 -8.00
CA LYS A 28 -18.73 -14.90 -7.26
C LYS A 28 -19.16 -13.43 -7.32
N PRO A 29 -20.24 -13.11 -8.05
CA PRO A 29 -20.80 -11.76 -8.00
C PRO A 29 -21.46 -11.49 -6.65
N GLY A 30 -21.40 -10.23 -6.20
CA GLY A 30 -22.08 -9.80 -4.97
C GLY A 30 -21.43 -8.58 -4.35
N LYS A 31 -22.25 -7.62 -3.89
CA LYS A 31 -21.78 -6.42 -3.21
C LYS A 31 -21.23 -6.73 -1.81
N GLY A 32 -20.15 -6.08 -1.48
CA GLY A 32 -19.55 -6.12 -0.16
C GLY A 32 -18.64 -7.31 0.10
N ILE A 33 -18.43 -8.21 -0.86
CA ILE A 33 -17.48 -9.32 -0.69
C ILE A 33 -16.07 -8.77 -0.62
N ILE A 34 -15.36 -9.04 0.48
CA ILE A 34 -13.97 -8.63 0.70
C ILE A 34 -13.13 -9.78 1.25
N ASP A 35 -11.81 -9.64 1.16
CA ASP A 35 -10.81 -10.51 1.82
C ASP A 35 -10.98 -11.99 1.52
N THR A 36 -11.19 -12.32 0.28
CA THR A 36 -11.43 -13.70 -0.16
C THR A 36 -10.16 -14.55 -0.05
N CYS A 37 -10.28 -15.74 0.54
CA CYS A 37 -9.22 -16.73 0.63
C CYS A 37 -9.73 -18.08 0.10
N PRO A 38 -9.12 -18.64 -0.96
CA PRO A 38 -9.44 -19.98 -1.44
C PRO A 38 -8.80 -21.04 -0.52
N PHE A 39 -9.43 -22.21 -0.49
CA PHE A 39 -8.92 -23.36 0.22
C PHE A 39 -9.22 -24.63 -0.58
N TRP A 40 -8.20 -25.43 -0.85
CA TRP A 40 -8.31 -26.75 -1.46
C TRP A 40 -8.21 -27.81 -0.36
N ASP A 41 -9.25 -28.59 -0.18
CA ASP A 41 -9.27 -29.69 0.79
C ASP A 41 -8.68 -30.97 0.19
N GLU A 42 -8.28 -31.88 1.04
CA GLU A 42 -7.70 -33.18 0.68
C GLU A 42 -8.69 -34.11 -0.03
N ASP A 43 -10.00 -33.88 0.15
CA ASP A 43 -11.07 -34.59 -0.56
C ASP A 43 -11.31 -34.10 -2.00
N GLY A 44 -10.52 -33.14 -2.46
CA GLY A 44 -10.57 -32.54 -3.80
C GLY A 44 -11.61 -31.43 -3.94
N LYS A 45 -12.35 -31.08 -2.90
CA LYS A 45 -13.26 -29.95 -2.92
C LYS A 45 -12.51 -28.64 -2.74
N VAL A 46 -13.07 -27.58 -3.31
CA VAL A 46 -12.51 -26.24 -3.24
C VAL A 46 -13.52 -25.31 -2.58
N TYR A 47 -13.03 -24.51 -1.65
CA TYR A 47 -13.83 -23.58 -0.88
C TYR A 47 -13.27 -22.16 -0.98
N MET A 48 -14.11 -21.18 -0.66
CA MET A 48 -13.69 -19.80 -0.48
C MET A 48 -14.29 -19.26 0.81
N VAL A 49 -13.44 -18.83 1.74
CA VAL A 49 -13.87 -18.02 2.89
C VAL A 49 -13.73 -16.55 2.55
N HIS A 50 -14.62 -15.73 3.09
CA HIS A 50 -14.58 -14.28 2.86
C HIS A 50 -15.30 -13.53 3.99
N ALA A 51 -15.10 -12.22 4.03
CA ALA A 51 -15.82 -11.28 4.89
C ALA A 51 -16.71 -10.34 4.06
N TYR A 52 -17.39 -9.42 4.76
CA TYR A 52 -18.20 -8.38 4.13
C TYR A 52 -17.80 -6.98 4.58
N ALA A 53 -17.72 -6.05 3.62
CA ALA A 53 -17.62 -4.62 3.87
C ALA A 53 -19.00 -4.05 4.21
N GLY A 54 -19.19 -3.61 5.45
CA GLY A 54 -20.47 -3.10 5.93
C GLY A 54 -21.01 -1.93 5.12
N SER A 55 -20.15 -1.09 4.55
CA SER A 55 -20.52 0.05 3.71
C SER A 55 -21.15 -0.34 2.35
N ARG A 56 -21.06 -1.61 1.95
CA ARG A 56 -21.60 -2.13 0.68
C ARG A 56 -22.64 -3.22 0.89
N ALA A 57 -22.38 -4.13 1.84
CA ALA A 57 -23.26 -5.28 2.13
C ALA A 57 -24.34 -4.97 3.15
N GLY A 58 -24.21 -3.87 3.95
CA GLY A 58 -25.05 -3.63 5.12
C GLY A 58 -24.78 -4.60 6.28
N LEU A 59 -23.78 -5.46 6.14
CA LEU A 59 -23.34 -6.48 7.11
C LEU A 59 -21.83 -6.47 7.19
N LYS A 60 -21.28 -6.64 8.39
CA LYS A 60 -19.85 -6.83 8.67
C LYS A 60 -19.67 -7.76 9.87
N SER A 61 -18.43 -7.99 10.31
CA SER A 61 -18.12 -8.77 11.51
C SER A 61 -18.59 -10.24 11.43
N VAL A 62 -18.64 -10.80 10.23
CA VAL A 62 -18.96 -12.20 10.00
C VAL A 62 -17.95 -12.83 9.04
N ILE A 63 -17.67 -14.12 9.23
CA ILE A 63 -16.91 -14.94 8.29
C ILE A 63 -17.87 -15.90 7.58
N THR A 64 -17.76 -15.98 6.28
CA THR A 64 -18.61 -16.80 5.42
C THR A 64 -17.79 -17.77 4.59
N ILE A 65 -18.42 -18.86 4.14
CA ILE A 65 -17.82 -19.87 3.26
C ILE A 65 -18.77 -20.22 2.13
N CYS A 66 -18.25 -20.51 0.95
CA CYS A 66 -18.96 -21.17 -0.15
C CYS A 66 -18.06 -22.20 -0.83
N GLU A 67 -18.66 -23.17 -1.54
CA GLU A 67 -17.95 -24.11 -2.39
C GLU A 67 -17.69 -23.47 -3.77
N LEU A 68 -16.55 -23.86 -4.36
CA LEU A 68 -16.15 -23.51 -5.72
C LEU A 68 -16.08 -24.77 -6.59
N ASN A 69 -16.07 -24.58 -7.92
CA ASN A 69 -15.69 -25.66 -8.83
C ASN A 69 -14.20 -25.99 -8.68
N ALA A 70 -13.78 -27.13 -9.22
CA ALA A 70 -12.40 -27.66 -9.08
C ALA A 70 -11.35 -26.66 -9.60
N GLU A 71 -11.65 -25.90 -10.63
CA GLU A 71 -10.79 -24.87 -11.23
C GLU A 71 -10.77 -23.57 -10.41
N ALA A 72 -11.59 -23.47 -9.35
CA ALA A 72 -11.78 -22.28 -8.53
C ALA A 72 -12.19 -21.01 -9.31
N THR A 73 -12.90 -21.20 -10.42
CA THR A 73 -13.34 -20.10 -11.31
C THR A 73 -14.80 -19.72 -11.13
N LYS A 74 -15.57 -20.49 -10.34
CA LYS A 74 -17.00 -20.26 -10.12
C LYS A 74 -17.44 -20.77 -8.75
N ALA A 75 -18.18 -19.95 -8.01
CA ALA A 75 -18.90 -20.42 -6.82
C ALA A 75 -20.06 -21.34 -7.21
N THR A 76 -20.14 -22.51 -6.60
CA THR A 76 -21.15 -23.54 -6.88
C THR A 76 -22.27 -23.54 -5.84
N THR A 77 -22.05 -22.92 -4.69
CA THR A 77 -23.05 -22.78 -3.61
C THR A 77 -23.21 -21.32 -3.17
N PRO A 78 -24.35 -20.96 -2.55
CA PRO A 78 -24.48 -19.71 -1.83
C PRO A 78 -23.46 -19.64 -0.67
N SER A 79 -23.11 -18.42 -0.24
CA SER A 79 -22.31 -18.22 0.96
C SER A 79 -23.11 -18.54 2.22
N ARG A 80 -22.49 -19.23 3.16
CA ARG A 80 -23.02 -19.53 4.51
C ARG A 80 -22.17 -18.85 5.57
N ILE A 81 -22.78 -18.13 6.51
CA ILE A 81 -22.09 -17.60 7.69
C ILE A 81 -21.68 -18.78 8.56
N ILE A 82 -20.39 -18.86 8.90
CA ILE A 82 -19.82 -19.91 9.75
C ILE A 82 -19.27 -19.35 11.06
N PHE A 83 -19.11 -18.04 11.17
CA PHE A 83 -18.73 -17.36 12.41
C PHE A 83 -19.37 -15.98 12.46
N ASP A 84 -19.90 -15.62 13.62
CA ASP A 84 -20.45 -14.30 13.94
C ASP A 84 -19.60 -13.67 15.05
N GLY A 85 -18.92 -12.59 14.72
CA GLY A 85 -18.03 -11.85 15.61
C GLY A 85 -18.65 -10.60 16.24
N HIS A 86 -19.95 -10.34 16.08
CA HIS A 86 -20.56 -9.11 16.56
C HIS A 86 -20.40 -8.87 18.07
N GLU A 87 -20.43 -9.91 18.88
CA GLU A 87 -20.31 -9.78 20.33
C GLU A 87 -18.84 -9.67 20.78
N ALA A 88 -17.98 -10.60 20.37
CA ALA A 88 -16.62 -10.74 20.90
C ALA A 88 -15.53 -10.19 19.97
N HIS A 89 -15.74 -10.21 18.65
CA HIS A 89 -14.72 -9.94 17.65
C HIS A 89 -15.23 -9.01 16.55
N GLN A 90 -15.75 -7.86 16.96
CA GLN A 90 -16.25 -6.84 16.03
C GLN A 90 -15.21 -6.49 14.97
N THR A 91 -15.68 -6.21 13.75
CA THR A 91 -14.83 -5.94 12.60
C THR A 91 -13.91 -7.12 12.26
N CYS A 92 -14.40 -8.37 12.44
CA CYS A 92 -13.66 -9.51 11.94
C CYS A 92 -13.72 -9.53 10.41
N GLU A 93 -12.55 -9.71 9.79
CA GLU A 93 -12.33 -9.65 8.35
C GLU A 93 -11.07 -10.45 7.99
N GLY A 94 -10.56 -10.38 6.76
CA GLY A 94 -9.28 -10.95 6.38
C GLY A 94 -9.09 -12.44 6.61
N PRO A 95 -10.10 -13.33 6.48
CA PRO A 95 -9.94 -14.74 6.83
C PRO A 95 -8.90 -15.42 5.96
N LYS A 96 -8.07 -16.29 6.59
CA LYS A 96 -7.14 -17.20 5.93
C LYS A 96 -7.40 -18.60 6.44
N MET A 97 -7.77 -19.51 5.54
CA MET A 97 -8.16 -20.88 5.89
C MET A 97 -7.01 -21.86 5.69
N TYR A 98 -6.86 -22.75 6.65
CA TYR A 98 -5.84 -23.81 6.68
C TYR A 98 -6.42 -25.11 7.23
N LYS A 99 -5.71 -26.22 6.98
CA LYS A 99 -5.96 -27.50 7.63
C LYS A 99 -4.66 -27.98 8.28
N ARG A 100 -4.77 -28.47 9.51
CA ARG A 100 -3.65 -29.07 10.23
C ARG A 100 -4.18 -30.17 11.15
N ASN A 101 -3.61 -31.36 11.05
CA ASN A 101 -4.14 -32.55 11.72
C ASN A 101 -5.61 -32.73 11.31
N ASP A 102 -6.52 -32.96 12.28
CA ASP A 102 -7.95 -33.16 12.05
C ASP A 102 -8.77 -31.84 12.10
N TYR A 103 -8.11 -30.69 12.12
CA TYR A 103 -8.79 -29.41 12.31
C TYR A 103 -8.68 -28.49 11.09
N TYR A 104 -9.78 -27.81 10.79
CA TYR A 104 -9.83 -26.61 9.97
C TYR A 104 -9.58 -25.40 10.85
N TYR A 105 -8.72 -24.50 10.38
CA TYR A 105 -8.38 -23.27 11.05
C TYR A 105 -8.73 -22.08 10.17
N ILE A 106 -9.27 -21.02 10.78
CA ILE A 106 -9.45 -19.74 10.11
C ILE A 106 -8.76 -18.67 10.97
N PHE A 107 -7.71 -18.10 10.42
CA PHE A 107 -7.00 -16.97 11.02
C PHE A 107 -7.67 -15.69 10.52
N HIS A 108 -8.09 -14.82 11.41
CA HIS A 108 -8.67 -13.53 11.03
C HIS A 108 -8.37 -12.46 12.08
N PRO A 109 -8.16 -11.18 11.68
CA PRO A 109 -8.09 -10.08 12.62
C PRO A 109 -9.50 -9.64 13.05
N ALA A 110 -9.55 -8.93 14.17
CA ALA A 110 -10.74 -8.23 14.66
C ALA A 110 -10.34 -6.91 15.33
N GLY A 111 -11.29 -6.07 15.73
CA GLY A 111 -11.06 -4.84 16.49
C GLY A 111 -10.58 -3.65 15.65
N GLY A 112 -10.48 -3.80 14.31
CA GLY A 112 -10.05 -2.76 13.38
C GLY A 112 -8.52 -2.62 13.27
N VAL A 113 -8.08 -1.95 12.19
CA VAL A 113 -6.66 -1.90 11.80
C VAL A 113 -5.74 -1.28 12.85
N PRO A 114 -6.06 -0.13 13.48
CA PRO A 114 -5.13 0.50 14.42
C PRO A 114 -5.08 -0.11 15.80
N THR A 115 -6.10 -0.86 16.21
CA THR A 115 -6.31 -1.29 17.59
C THR A 115 -6.69 -2.76 17.74
N GLY A 116 -6.66 -3.51 16.63
CA GLY A 116 -7.16 -4.89 16.60
C GLY A 116 -6.22 -5.93 17.17
N TRP A 117 -6.65 -7.17 17.03
CA TRP A 117 -5.97 -8.36 17.47
C TRP A 117 -6.20 -9.51 16.49
N GLN A 118 -5.37 -10.55 16.58
CA GLN A 118 -5.49 -11.75 15.76
C GLN A 118 -6.31 -12.81 16.51
N VAL A 119 -7.32 -13.34 15.85
CA VAL A 119 -8.17 -14.45 16.30
C VAL A 119 -7.90 -15.67 15.44
N VAL A 120 -8.01 -16.84 16.02
CA VAL A 120 -8.03 -18.13 15.30
C VAL A 120 -9.28 -18.88 15.66
N LEU A 121 -10.01 -19.31 14.65
CA LEU A 121 -11.13 -20.24 14.75
C LEU A 121 -10.63 -21.65 14.48
N ARG A 122 -11.17 -22.66 15.18
CA ARG A 122 -10.84 -24.06 15.00
C ARG A 122 -12.08 -24.93 15.01
N SER A 123 -12.18 -25.89 14.09
CA SER A 123 -13.26 -26.89 14.02
C SER A 123 -12.79 -28.19 13.35
N LYS A 124 -13.38 -29.31 13.70
CA LYS A 124 -13.23 -30.58 12.94
C LYS A 124 -14.12 -30.66 11.71
N ASN A 125 -15.08 -29.76 11.58
CA ASN A 125 -15.96 -29.67 10.42
C ASN A 125 -15.76 -28.31 9.74
N ILE A 126 -15.58 -28.29 8.43
CA ILE A 126 -15.34 -27.07 7.64
C ILE A 126 -16.45 -26.02 7.76
N TYR A 127 -17.66 -26.44 8.07
CA TYR A 127 -18.81 -25.56 8.29
C TYR A 127 -19.04 -25.23 9.77
N GLY A 128 -18.15 -25.67 10.67
CA GLY A 128 -18.26 -25.46 12.11
C GLY A 128 -19.15 -26.50 12.83
N PRO A 129 -19.51 -26.28 14.10
CA PRO A 129 -19.24 -25.04 14.85
C PRO A 129 -17.76 -24.81 15.11
N TYR A 130 -17.36 -23.54 15.12
CA TYR A 130 -15.99 -23.14 15.42
C TYR A 130 -15.85 -22.67 16.87
N GLU A 131 -14.85 -23.17 17.57
CA GLU A 131 -14.32 -22.57 18.79
C GLU A 131 -13.26 -21.51 18.41
N TRP A 132 -12.99 -20.55 19.28
CA TRP A 132 -12.07 -19.46 18.97
C TRP A 132 -11.12 -19.10 20.11
N LYS A 133 -9.96 -18.53 19.75
CA LYS A 133 -9.03 -17.88 20.66
C LYS A 133 -8.46 -16.62 20.06
N THR A 134 -8.24 -15.59 20.90
CA THR A 134 -7.30 -14.51 20.58
C THR A 134 -5.89 -15.05 20.77
N VAL A 135 -5.03 -14.95 19.75
CA VAL A 135 -3.71 -15.60 19.73
C VAL A 135 -2.54 -14.62 19.60
N LEU A 136 -2.84 -13.35 19.25
CA LEU A 136 -1.86 -12.27 19.19
C LEU A 136 -2.58 -10.94 19.43
N ALA A 137 -2.11 -10.16 20.36
CA ALA A 137 -2.57 -8.80 20.65
C ALA A 137 -1.38 -7.88 20.89
N GLN A 138 -1.58 -6.56 20.84
CA GLN A 138 -0.51 -5.60 21.09
C GLN A 138 0.21 -5.83 22.42
N GLY A 139 -0.54 -6.07 23.50
CA GLY A 139 0.00 -6.17 24.85
C GLY A 139 0.82 -4.93 25.22
N ASN A 140 2.02 -5.16 25.75
CA ASN A 140 2.98 -4.11 26.10
C ASN A 140 3.96 -3.76 24.96
N SER A 141 3.78 -4.34 23.76
CA SER A 141 4.65 -4.07 22.62
C SER A 141 4.31 -2.72 21.98
N PRO A 142 5.24 -2.07 21.26
CA PRO A 142 4.93 -0.87 20.47
C PRO A 142 4.19 -1.18 19.15
N VAL A 143 3.95 -2.46 18.84
CA VAL A 143 3.30 -2.89 17.59
C VAL A 143 1.80 -2.98 17.81
N ASN A 144 1.08 -1.93 17.43
CA ASN A 144 -0.38 -1.87 17.54
C ASN A 144 -1.08 -2.74 16.48
N GLY A 145 -2.29 -3.15 16.79
CA GLY A 145 -3.25 -3.71 15.87
C GLY A 145 -2.72 -4.77 14.90
N PRO A 146 -2.19 -5.94 15.37
CA PRO A 146 -1.82 -7.02 14.45
C PRO A 146 -2.98 -7.34 13.51
N HIS A 147 -2.79 -7.17 12.19
CA HIS A 147 -3.89 -7.21 11.23
C HIS A 147 -3.54 -7.93 9.95
N GLN A 148 -4.55 -8.54 9.29
CA GLN A 148 -4.45 -9.23 8.00
C GLN A 148 -3.30 -10.24 7.94
N GLY A 149 -3.14 -11.03 9.01
CA GLY A 149 -2.04 -11.95 9.15
C GLY A 149 -2.23 -13.26 8.39
N ALA A 150 -1.11 -13.97 8.21
CA ALA A 150 -1.07 -15.29 7.60
C ALA A 150 -0.03 -16.19 8.28
N TRP A 151 -0.40 -17.43 8.55
CA TRP A 151 0.53 -18.48 8.93
C TRP A 151 1.32 -18.92 7.70
N VAL A 152 2.63 -19.07 7.87
CA VAL A 152 3.55 -19.62 6.89
C VAL A 152 4.49 -20.58 7.57
N ASP A 153 4.81 -21.69 6.92
CA ASP A 153 5.82 -22.64 7.33
C ASP A 153 7.08 -22.54 6.47
N THR A 154 8.23 -22.92 7.03
CA THR A 154 9.48 -22.99 6.30
C THR A 154 9.71 -24.39 5.73
N PRO A 155 10.56 -24.56 4.72
CA PRO A 155 10.96 -25.89 4.23
C PRO A 155 11.61 -26.79 5.30
N THR A 156 12.04 -26.23 6.43
CA THR A 156 12.62 -26.97 7.56
C THR A 156 11.63 -27.24 8.68
N GLY A 157 10.34 -26.89 8.49
CA GLY A 157 9.27 -27.20 9.44
C GLY A 157 9.13 -26.19 10.58
N GLU A 158 9.61 -24.97 10.44
CA GLU A 158 9.33 -23.90 11.41
C GLU A 158 8.06 -23.15 11.03
N ASP A 159 7.23 -22.84 12.02
CA ASP A 159 6.01 -22.04 11.86
C ASP A 159 6.29 -20.57 12.16
N TRP A 160 5.75 -19.70 11.32
CA TRP A 160 5.88 -18.25 11.41
C TRP A 160 4.55 -17.58 11.08
N PHE A 161 4.38 -16.34 11.56
CA PHE A 161 3.19 -15.54 11.31
C PHE A 161 3.55 -14.16 10.78
N LEU A 162 3.04 -13.84 9.60
CA LEU A 162 3.16 -12.50 9.00
C LEU A 162 1.93 -11.67 9.37
N HIS A 163 2.12 -10.42 9.74
CA HIS A 163 1.04 -9.45 9.90
C HIS A 163 1.55 -8.04 9.61
N PHE A 164 0.66 -7.07 9.50
CA PHE A 164 1.08 -5.69 9.44
C PHE A 164 0.70 -4.91 10.70
N GLN A 165 1.38 -3.78 10.86
CA GLN A 165 1.07 -2.68 11.77
C GLN A 165 0.77 -1.44 10.95
N ASP A 166 -0.32 -0.73 11.22
CA ASP A 166 -0.60 0.56 10.58
C ASP A 166 0.10 1.70 11.32
N VAL A 167 0.85 2.52 10.57
CA VAL A 167 1.66 3.63 11.09
C VAL A 167 1.33 4.93 10.33
N GLY A 168 0.08 5.09 9.90
CA GLY A 168 -0.41 6.29 9.24
C GLY A 168 0.34 6.63 7.96
N ALA A 169 0.97 7.80 7.88
CA ALA A 169 1.71 8.25 6.70
C ALA A 169 2.87 7.33 6.29
N TYR A 170 3.41 6.54 7.21
CA TYR A 170 4.45 5.55 6.91
C TYR A 170 3.90 4.22 6.41
N GLY A 171 2.59 4.04 6.44
CA GLY A 171 1.88 2.92 5.88
C GLY A 171 1.80 1.70 6.77
N ARG A 172 1.55 0.57 6.13
CA ARG A 172 1.37 -0.73 6.78
C ARG A 172 2.70 -1.47 6.79
N ILE A 173 3.34 -1.46 7.96
CA ILE A 173 4.65 -2.07 8.18
C ILE A 173 4.49 -3.56 8.45
N MET A 174 5.17 -4.40 7.67
CA MET A 174 5.13 -5.85 7.81
C MET A 174 6.01 -6.32 8.96
N HIS A 175 5.46 -7.20 9.77
CA HIS A 175 6.14 -7.90 10.85
C HIS A 175 6.11 -9.40 10.62
N LEU A 176 7.19 -10.07 10.99
CA LEU A 176 7.30 -11.53 11.03
C LEU A 176 7.45 -11.98 12.48
N GLN A 177 6.51 -12.77 12.95
CA GLN A 177 6.49 -13.27 14.32
C GLN A 177 6.86 -14.76 14.36
N PRO A 178 7.61 -15.24 15.37
CA PRO A 178 7.73 -16.67 15.65
C PRO A 178 6.36 -17.22 16.03
N MET A 179 6.09 -18.44 15.61
CA MET A 179 4.85 -19.16 15.95
C MET A 179 5.17 -20.59 16.36
N LYS A 180 4.41 -21.13 17.29
CA LYS A 180 4.45 -22.53 17.69
C LYS A 180 3.03 -23.03 17.97
N TRP A 181 2.83 -24.33 17.83
CA TRP A 181 1.57 -24.99 18.17
C TRP A 181 1.64 -25.59 19.58
N VAL A 182 0.63 -25.30 20.39
CA VAL A 182 0.47 -25.85 21.77
C VAL A 182 -0.97 -26.31 21.92
N ASN A 183 -1.18 -27.61 22.15
CA ASN A 183 -2.52 -28.24 22.26
C ASN A 183 -3.43 -27.88 21.06
N ASP A 184 -2.88 -27.97 19.85
CA ASP A 184 -3.53 -27.60 18.57
C ASP A 184 -4.06 -26.15 18.50
N TRP A 185 -3.44 -25.24 19.25
CA TRP A 185 -3.61 -23.79 19.11
C TRP A 185 -2.28 -23.11 18.79
N PRO A 186 -2.27 -22.12 17.88
CA PRO A 186 -1.07 -21.36 17.63
C PRO A 186 -0.81 -20.37 18.78
N VAL A 187 0.43 -20.28 19.19
CA VAL A 187 0.95 -19.21 20.07
C VAL A 187 1.90 -18.37 19.23
N ILE A 188 1.56 -17.10 19.01
CA ILE A 188 2.25 -16.21 18.09
C ILE A 188 3.01 -15.14 18.88
N GLY A 189 4.27 -14.87 18.51
CA GLY A 189 5.12 -13.93 19.24
C GLY A 189 5.58 -14.49 20.59
N THR A 190 5.50 -13.69 21.64
CA THR A 190 5.87 -14.09 23.02
C THR A 190 4.65 -14.06 23.93
N ASP A 191 4.25 -15.21 24.39
CA ASP A 191 3.25 -15.39 25.46
C ASP A 191 3.98 -15.32 26.81
N LYS A 192 3.78 -14.24 27.57
CA LYS A 192 4.50 -13.94 28.81
C LYS A 192 3.79 -14.47 30.06
N ASP A 193 2.50 -14.58 30.02
CA ASP A 193 1.64 -14.97 31.15
C ASP A 193 1.03 -16.38 31.00
N GLY A 194 1.21 -16.99 29.82
CA GLY A 194 0.80 -18.39 29.57
C GLY A 194 -0.68 -18.55 29.24
N ASP A 195 -1.38 -17.47 28.85
CA ASP A 195 -2.80 -17.52 28.51
C ASP A 195 -3.06 -18.01 27.08
N GLY A 196 -2.00 -18.11 26.27
CA GLY A 196 -2.02 -18.52 24.86
C GLY A 196 -2.19 -17.36 23.89
N CYS A 197 -2.24 -16.11 24.36
CA CYS A 197 -2.24 -14.89 23.55
C CYS A 197 -0.86 -14.23 23.59
N GLY A 198 -0.12 -14.28 22.49
CA GLY A 198 1.22 -13.68 22.45
C GLY A 198 1.19 -12.18 22.18
N GLU A 199 2.36 -11.56 22.40
CA GLU A 199 2.67 -10.17 22.04
C GLU A 199 3.69 -10.14 20.90
N PRO A 200 3.62 -9.17 19.96
CA PRO A 200 4.62 -9.01 18.89
C PRO A 200 6.04 -8.83 19.43
N VAL A 201 7.01 -9.50 18.80
CA VAL A 201 8.43 -9.30 19.05
C VAL A 201 9.03 -8.38 17.98
N LEU A 202 9.95 -7.50 18.40
CA LEU A 202 10.66 -6.59 17.48
C LEU A 202 11.96 -7.19 16.95
N THR A 203 12.52 -8.13 17.68
CA THR A 203 13.79 -8.79 17.34
C THR A 203 13.69 -10.28 17.60
N TYR A 204 14.05 -11.07 16.61
CA TYR A 204 14.11 -12.51 16.73
C TYR A 204 15.16 -13.08 15.77
N ARG A 205 15.54 -14.36 15.95
CA ARG A 205 16.37 -15.04 14.97
C ARG A 205 15.68 -15.11 13.59
N LYS A 206 16.45 -15.16 12.52
CA LYS A 206 15.88 -15.39 11.18
C LYS A 206 15.25 -16.79 11.09
N PRO A 207 14.20 -16.97 10.28
CA PRO A 207 13.68 -18.30 9.94
C PRO A 207 14.76 -19.18 9.35
N ASN A 208 14.77 -20.45 9.76
CA ASN A 208 15.58 -21.44 9.07
C ASN A 208 14.84 -21.91 7.81
N VAL A 209 15.38 -21.55 6.66
CA VAL A 209 14.84 -21.94 5.34
C VAL A 209 15.74 -22.93 4.62
N GLY A 210 16.68 -23.58 5.37
CA GLY A 210 17.65 -24.53 4.81
C GLY A 210 18.80 -23.90 4.04
N LYS A 211 18.80 -22.56 3.90
CA LYS A 211 19.85 -21.79 3.19
C LYS A 211 20.09 -20.46 3.91
N THR A 212 21.31 -19.95 3.78
CA THR A 212 21.67 -18.60 4.20
C THR A 212 21.59 -17.67 3.01
N TYR A 213 20.79 -16.61 3.14
CA TYR A 213 20.71 -15.55 2.14
C TYR A 213 21.43 -14.29 2.62
N PRO A 214 22.03 -13.51 1.73
CA PRO A 214 22.64 -12.23 2.09
C PRO A 214 21.57 -11.29 2.66
N ILE A 215 22.00 -10.37 3.50
CA ILE A 215 21.11 -9.28 3.94
C ILE A 215 20.95 -8.34 2.76
N CYS A 216 19.71 -8.08 2.37
CA CYS A 216 19.38 -7.14 1.32
C CYS A 216 18.19 -6.29 1.76
N THR A 217 18.11 -5.09 1.20
CA THR A 217 16.96 -4.18 1.35
C THR A 217 16.32 -3.96 -0.01
N PRO A 218 15.02 -3.67 -0.07
CA PRO A 218 14.39 -3.25 -1.32
C PRO A 218 15.14 -2.07 -1.94
N GLN A 219 15.18 -2.02 -3.26
CA GLN A 219 15.74 -0.90 -4.01
C GLN A 219 14.89 0.36 -3.73
N GLU A 220 15.55 1.49 -3.55
CA GLU A 220 14.91 2.79 -3.28
C GLU A 220 15.40 3.86 -4.26
N ASN A 221 16.69 3.79 -4.62
CA ASN A 221 17.30 4.67 -5.60
C ASN A 221 17.03 4.16 -7.01
N ASP A 222 16.95 5.09 -7.97
CA ASP A 222 16.89 4.75 -9.38
C ASP A 222 17.69 5.77 -10.20
N GLU A 223 18.63 5.28 -10.97
CA GLU A 223 19.40 6.06 -11.94
C GLU A 223 18.80 5.97 -13.35
N PHE A 224 17.67 5.25 -13.48
CA PHE A 224 16.93 5.03 -14.72
C PHE A 224 17.80 4.55 -15.89
N ASP A 225 18.77 3.69 -15.57
CA ASP A 225 19.69 3.07 -16.51
C ASP A 225 19.16 1.78 -17.17
N GLY A 226 17.93 1.41 -16.84
CA GLY A 226 17.19 0.29 -17.42
C GLY A 226 16.14 0.73 -18.46
N TYR A 227 15.72 -0.24 -19.29
CA TYR A 227 14.64 -0.03 -20.28
C TYR A 227 13.24 -0.37 -19.73
N THR A 228 13.15 -0.68 -18.45
CA THR A 228 11.90 -0.96 -17.74
C THR A 228 11.92 -0.32 -16.38
N LEU A 229 10.73 -0.07 -15.85
CA LEU A 229 10.57 0.50 -14.51
C LEU A 229 11.02 -0.49 -13.44
N SER A 230 11.82 -0.02 -12.47
CA SER A 230 12.25 -0.82 -11.33
C SER A 230 11.08 -1.12 -10.37
N PRO A 231 11.10 -2.26 -9.63
CA PRO A 231 9.94 -2.76 -8.88
C PRO A 231 9.42 -1.86 -7.75
N GLN A 232 10.21 -0.91 -7.25
CA GLN A 232 9.77 0.05 -6.21
C GLN A 232 8.75 1.05 -6.71
N TRP A 233 8.67 1.28 -8.01
CA TRP A 233 7.78 2.25 -8.61
C TRP A 233 6.37 1.71 -8.82
N GLN A 234 5.40 2.58 -8.64
CA GLN A 234 3.99 2.31 -8.86
C GLN A 234 3.34 3.52 -9.53
N TRP A 235 2.56 3.27 -10.55
CA TRP A 235 1.64 4.30 -11.05
C TRP A 235 0.46 4.47 -10.08
N HIS A 236 -0.10 5.66 -10.06
CA HIS A 236 -1.25 5.95 -9.20
C HIS A 236 -2.52 5.18 -9.62
N ALA A 237 -2.61 4.83 -10.90
CA ALA A 237 -3.66 3.97 -11.46
C ALA A 237 -3.06 2.92 -12.41
N ASN A 238 -3.92 2.20 -13.15
CA ASN A 238 -3.49 1.21 -14.13
C ASN A 238 -2.59 1.83 -15.20
N ILE A 239 -1.48 1.16 -15.49
CA ILE A 239 -0.46 1.64 -16.42
C ILE A 239 -1.03 1.92 -17.82
N ASN A 240 -0.50 3.00 -18.44
CA ASN A 240 -0.71 3.31 -19.85
C ASN A 240 0.65 3.58 -20.50
N GLU A 241 0.91 2.96 -21.64
CA GLU A 241 2.18 3.04 -22.38
C GLU A 241 2.53 4.46 -22.84
N LYS A 242 1.55 5.37 -22.89
CA LYS A 242 1.73 6.78 -23.30
C LYS A 242 2.27 7.69 -22.19
N TRP A 243 2.47 7.18 -20.98
CA TRP A 243 2.88 8.01 -19.84
C TRP A 243 4.37 8.23 -19.75
N ALA A 244 5.16 7.23 -20.16
CA ALA A 244 6.61 7.30 -19.99
C ALA A 244 7.39 6.58 -21.12
N TYR A 245 8.63 7.03 -21.28
CA TYR A 245 9.66 6.38 -22.07
C TYR A 245 10.90 6.16 -21.22
N TYR A 246 11.45 4.95 -21.26
CA TYR A 246 12.62 4.55 -20.48
C TYR A 246 13.84 4.55 -21.38
N ALA A 247 14.72 5.54 -21.21
CA ALA A 247 15.92 5.75 -22.01
C ALA A 247 17.13 5.17 -21.29
N GLY A 248 17.18 3.85 -21.11
CA GLY A 248 18.22 3.16 -20.34
C GLY A 248 19.65 3.44 -20.82
N ASP A 249 19.87 3.62 -22.12
CA ASP A 249 21.16 3.98 -22.71
C ASP A 249 21.59 5.42 -22.38
N LYS A 250 20.68 6.27 -21.97
CA LYS A 250 20.89 7.69 -21.63
C LYS A 250 20.66 8.01 -20.16
N SER A 251 20.28 6.98 -19.37
CA SER A 251 20.04 7.08 -17.94
C SER A 251 19.06 8.19 -17.56
N TYR A 252 17.82 8.12 -18.08
CA TYR A 252 16.69 8.92 -17.63
C TYR A 252 15.36 8.23 -17.92
N VAL A 253 14.34 8.59 -17.15
CA VAL A 253 12.94 8.34 -17.50
C VAL A 253 12.33 9.63 -18.01
N ARG A 254 11.66 9.56 -19.18
CA ARG A 254 10.86 10.66 -19.74
C ARG A 254 9.40 10.46 -19.40
N LEU A 255 8.83 11.42 -18.70
CA LEU A 255 7.40 11.50 -18.41
C LEU A 255 6.76 12.47 -19.39
N TYR A 256 5.82 11.99 -20.18
CA TYR A 256 5.08 12.84 -21.11
C TYR A 256 4.03 13.69 -20.38
N SER A 257 3.86 14.91 -20.82
CA SER A 257 2.79 15.80 -20.35
C SER A 257 1.44 15.24 -20.80
N TYR A 258 0.85 14.36 -19.98
CA TYR A 258 -0.40 13.68 -20.29
C TYR A 258 -1.60 14.52 -19.85
N PRO A 259 -2.70 14.59 -20.63
CA PRO A 259 -3.87 15.39 -20.25
C PRO A 259 -4.52 14.81 -18.99
N VAL A 260 -4.90 15.70 -18.07
CA VAL A 260 -5.73 15.33 -16.93
C VAL A 260 -7.16 15.02 -17.40
N VAL A 261 -7.97 14.36 -16.56
CA VAL A 261 -9.39 14.11 -16.86
C VAL A 261 -10.19 15.41 -16.89
N GLU A 262 -11.34 15.42 -17.55
CA GLU A 262 -12.19 16.62 -17.66
C GLU A 262 -12.69 17.10 -16.29
N GLU A 263 -12.98 16.18 -15.38
CA GLU A 263 -13.43 16.46 -14.02
C GLU A 263 -12.30 16.74 -13.02
N TYR A 264 -11.08 16.95 -13.52
CA TYR A 264 -9.89 17.21 -12.71
C TYR A 264 -10.11 18.30 -11.67
N LYS A 265 -9.80 17.99 -10.41
CA LYS A 265 -9.87 18.92 -9.27
C LYS A 265 -8.51 19.17 -8.67
N ASN A 266 -7.69 18.13 -8.57
CA ASN A 266 -6.36 18.18 -7.98
C ASN A 266 -5.56 16.91 -8.36
N LEU A 267 -4.32 16.75 -7.88
CA LEU A 267 -3.46 15.62 -8.25
C LEU A 267 -3.97 14.24 -7.79
N TRP A 268 -4.95 14.16 -6.90
CA TRP A 268 -5.59 12.88 -6.55
C TRP A 268 -6.28 12.22 -7.75
N ASP A 269 -6.75 13.02 -8.70
CA ASP A 269 -7.42 12.55 -9.91
C ASP A 269 -6.43 12.18 -11.05
N VAL A 270 -5.12 12.35 -10.84
CA VAL A 270 -4.10 12.13 -11.86
C VAL A 270 -3.59 10.70 -11.84
N ALA A 271 -3.92 9.94 -12.87
CA ALA A 271 -3.56 8.53 -13.01
C ALA A 271 -2.05 8.29 -13.18
N ASN A 272 -1.34 9.20 -13.86
CA ASN A 272 0.07 9.08 -14.23
C ASN A 272 1.06 9.71 -13.22
N LEU A 273 0.74 9.68 -11.93
CA LEU A 273 1.75 9.90 -10.90
C LEU A 273 2.61 8.65 -10.77
N LEU A 274 3.92 8.78 -10.88
CA LEU A 274 4.90 7.71 -10.68
C LEU A 274 5.49 7.83 -9.27
N LEU A 275 5.12 6.91 -8.39
CA LEU A 275 5.32 7.03 -6.96
C LEU A 275 6.00 5.79 -6.38
N GLN A 276 6.74 5.96 -5.27
CA GLN A 276 7.18 4.87 -4.43
C GLN A 276 6.76 5.09 -2.97
N LYS A 277 6.72 4.01 -2.19
CA LYS A 277 6.38 4.05 -0.76
C LYS A 277 7.46 4.80 0.03
N THR A 278 7.08 5.37 1.17
CA THR A 278 8.05 5.88 2.15
C THR A 278 8.96 4.76 2.62
N SER A 279 10.27 5.01 2.64
CA SER A 279 11.29 3.98 2.87
C SER A 279 11.75 3.87 4.31
N SER A 280 11.57 4.92 5.10
CA SER A 280 11.87 4.95 6.54
C SER A 280 11.13 6.13 7.21
N ASP A 281 11.26 6.25 8.52
CA ASP A 281 10.72 7.36 9.31
C ASP A 281 11.49 8.69 9.12
N ASN A 282 12.79 8.60 8.77
CA ASN A 282 13.66 9.76 8.53
C ASN A 282 14.48 9.55 7.26
N PHE A 283 14.16 10.29 6.21
CA PHE A 283 14.87 10.22 4.92
C PHE A 283 14.69 11.50 4.10
N SER A 284 15.49 11.64 3.07
CA SER A 284 15.30 12.64 2.02
C SER A 284 15.13 11.97 0.67
N ALA A 285 14.15 12.39 -0.11
CA ALA A 285 14.03 12.05 -1.52
C ALA A 285 14.49 13.24 -2.35
N THR A 286 15.39 12.99 -3.31
CA THR A 286 15.94 14.02 -4.19
C THR A 286 15.92 13.52 -5.62
N MET A 287 15.53 14.39 -6.57
CA MET A 287 15.59 14.09 -8.00
C MET A 287 16.19 15.22 -8.80
N LYS A 288 16.81 14.90 -9.95
CA LYS A 288 17.21 15.85 -10.97
C LYS A 288 16.19 15.81 -12.10
N LEU A 289 15.58 16.92 -12.38
CA LEU A 289 14.48 17.09 -13.33
C LEU A 289 14.83 18.13 -14.37
N THR A 290 14.63 17.81 -15.67
CA THR A 290 14.66 18.76 -16.77
C THR A 290 13.27 18.84 -17.41
N PHE A 291 12.61 19.98 -17.32
CA PHE A 291 11.29 20.19 -17.87
C PHE A 291 11.35 20.86 -19.25
N SER A 292 10.79 20.22 -20.26
CA SER A 292 10.69 20.69 -21.64
C SER A 292 9.22 20.85 -22.03
N PRO A 293 8.54 21.89 -21.54
CA PRO A 293 7.13 22.08 -21.85
C PRO A 293 6.94 22.49 -23.33
N ASN A 294 5.81 22.18 -23.90
CA ASN A 294 5.37 22.81 -25.11
C ASN A 294 4.95 24.28 -24.79
N LEU A 295 5.72 25.25 -25.23
CA LEU A 295 5.50 26.63 -24.85
C LEU A 295 4.13 27.20 -25.27
N LYS A 296 3.44 26.54 -26.22
CA LYS A 296 2.06 26.87 -26.62
C LYS A 296 1.01 26.31 -25.63
N ASN A 297 1.37 25.31 -24.81
CA ASN A 297 0.46 24.65 -23.89
C ASN A 297 0.65 25.21 -22.49
N LYS A 298 -0.05 26.26 -22.14
CA LYS A 298 0.01 26.80 -20.78
C LYS A 298 -0.65 25.85 -19.78
N GLY A 299 -0.12 25.80 -18.56
CA GLY A 299 -0.59 24.92 -17.51
C GLY A 299 -0.01 23.49 -17.58
N GLU A 300 0.99 23.23 -18.45
CA GLU A 300 1.79 21.99 -18.33
C GLU A 300 2.57 22.02 -17.02
N ARG A 301 2.51 20.92 -16.27
CA ARG A 301 3.05 20.81 -14.90
C ARG A 301 3.83 19.52 -14.70
N THR A 302 4.92 19.62 -13.94
CA THR A 302 5.72 18.48 -13.49
C THR A 302 6.31 18.76 -12.12
N GLY A 303 6.78 17.75 -11.41
CA GLY A 303 7.48 18.00 -10.14
C GLY A 303 7.59 16.81 -9.22
N LEU A 304 8.05 17.10 -7.98
CA LEU A 304 8.17 16.17 -6.87
C LEU A 304 6.96 16.30 -5.96
N VAL A 305 6.26 15.20 -5.69
CA VAL A 305 5.05 15.19 -4.87
C VAL A 305 5.14 14.16 -3.74
N VAL A 306 4.63 14.53 -2.57
CA VAL A 306 4.29 13.62 -1.47
C VAL A 306 2.79 13.45 -1.48
N MET A 307 2.30 12.26 -1.84
CA MET A 307 0.90 11.96 -2.11
C MET A 307 0.30 11.06 -1.02
N GLY A 308 -0.74 11.52 -0.39
CA GLY A 308 -1.67 10.81 0.47
C GLY A 308 -3.08 11.38 0.28
N ARG A 309 -3.96 11.24 1.25
CA ARG A 309 -5.29 11.95 1.25
C ARG A 309 -5.13 13.46 1.31
N ASP A 310 -4.01 13.91 1.84
CA ASP A 310 -3.47 15.26 1.68
C ASP A 310 -2.18 15.12 0.87
N TYR A 311 -1.82 16.12 0.07
CA TYR A 311 -0.54 16.14 -0.61
C TYR A 311 0.11 17.52 -0.59
N ALA A 312 1.42 17.51 -0.76
CA ALA A 312 2.19 18.71 -1.09
C ALA A 312 3.32 18.37 -2.06
N GLY A 313 3.79 19.35 -2.80
CA GLY A 313 4.86 19.12 -3.76
C GLY A 313 5.55 20.40 -4.21
N LEU A 314 6.69 20.21 -4.87
CA LEU A 314 7.40 21.23 -5.66
C LEU A 314 7.04 21.03 -7.12
N ILE A 315 6.29 21.97 -7.67
CA ILE A 315 5.70 21.87 -9.01
C ILE A 315 6.29 22.94 -9.92
N LEU A 316 6.82 22.52 -11.06
CA LEU A 316 7.17 23.40 -12.17
C LEU A 316 5.95 23.54 -13.08
N GLU A 317 5.63 24.75 -13.47
CA GLU A 317 4.51 25.05 -14.35
C GLU A 317 4.94 25.97 -15.48
N ASN A 318 4.48 25.67 -16.70
CA ASN A 318 4.60 26.54 -17.88
C ASN A 318 3.48 27.57 -17.84
N THR A 319 3.79 28.79 -17.44
CA THR A 319 2.86 29.91 -17.34
C THR A 319 3.06 30.91 -18.47
N ASP A 320 2.16 31.91 -18.61
CA ASP A 320 2.32 33.02 -19.56
C ASP A 320 3.57 33.85 -19.28
N LYS A 321 4.08 33.83 -18.05
CA LYS A 321 5.29 34.54 -17.62
C LYS A 321 6.56 33.70 -17.68
N GLY A 322 6.51 32.50 -18.25
CA GLY A 322 7.60 31.52 -18.28
C GLY A 322 7.44 30.41 -17.23
N LEU A 323 8.55 29.73 -16.91
CA LEU A 323 8.55 28.66 -15.92
C LEU A 323 8.49 29.20 -14.50
N VAL A 324 7.62 28.64 -13.70
CA VAL A 324 7.45 28.97 -12.28
C VAL A 324 7.58 27.69 -11.47
N LEU A 325 8.39 27.76 -10.41
CA LEU A 325 8.42 26.72 -9.37
C LEU A 325 7.52 27.16 -8.22
N SER A 326 6.56 26.31 -7.84
CA SER A 326 5.67 26.56 -6.71
C SER A 326 5.74 25.41 -5.71
N GLN A 327 5.69 25.72 -4.42
CA GLN A 327 5.24 24.75 -3.44
C GLN A 327 3.72 24.81 -3.37
N VAL A 328 3.08 23.67 -3.60
CA VAL A 328 1.63 23.52 -3.50
C VAL A 328 1.28 22.58 -2.36
N GLU A 329 0.09 22.77 -1.79
CA GLU A 329 -0.51 21.92 -0.78
C GLU A 329 -1.99 21.72 -1.09
N CYS A 330 -2.49 20.51 -0.89
CA CYS A 330 -3.91 20.19 -0.99
C CYS A 330 -4.33 19.34 0.20
N LEU A 331 -5.13 19.90 1.08
CA LEU A 331 -5.71 19.20 2.20
C LEU A 331 -7.05 18.57 1.78
N ARG A 332 -7.25 17.29 2.11
CA ARG A 332 -8.44 16.50 1.72
C ARG A 332 -8.59 16.40 0.20
N ALA A 333 -7.49 16.10 -0.47
CA ALA A 333 -7.45 15.92 -1.93
C ALA A 333 -8.42 14.81 -2.38
N ASP A 334 -8.54 13.73 -1.61
CA ASP A 334 -9.49 12.63 -1.79
C ASP A 334 -10.97 13.07 -1.75
N LYS A 335 -11.26 14.29 -1.29
CA LYS A 335 -12.59 14.93 -1.28
C LYS A 335 -12.71 16.02 -2.34
N GLY A 336 -11.77 16.09 -3.29
CA GLY A 336 -11.78 17.07 -4.37
C GLY A 336 -11.60 18.52 -3.89
N LYS A 337 -10.90 18.75 -2.78
CA LYS A 337 -10.57 20.11 -2.33
C LYS A 337 -9.52 20.73 -3.24
N PRO A 338 -9.53 22.08 -3.39
CA PRO A 338 -8.58 22.77 -4.25
C PRO A 338 -7.16 22.73 -3.69
N GLU A 339 -6.20 22.83 -4.60
CA GLU A 339 -4.79 23.04 -4.32
C GLU A 339 -4.54 24.50 -3.92
N GLU A 340 -3.65 24.73 -2.96
CA GLU A 340 -3.21 26.05 -2.51
C GLU A 340 -1.72 26.22 -2.78
N VAL A 341 -1.33 27.37 -3.31
CA VAL A 341 0.07 27.76 -3.51
C VAL A 341 0.61 28.37 -2.22
N ARG A 342 1.66 27.77 -1.65
CA ARG A 342 2.32 28.23 -0.42
C ARG A 342 3.51 29.16 -0.68
N ALA A 343 4.20 28.94 -1.80
CA ALA A 343 5.31 29.77 -2.25
C ALA A 343 5.47 29.63 -3.77
N SER A 344 6.01 30.66 -4.43
CA SER A 344 6.31 30.64 -5.86
C SER A 344 7.57 31.45 -6.18
N VAL A 345 8.35 30.99 -7.17
CA VAL A 345 9.51 31.69 -7.70
C VAL A 345 9.62 31.44 -9.21
N PRO A 346 9.90 32.48 -10.03
CA PRO A 346 10.19 32.26 -11.44
C PRO A 346 11.53 31.54 -11.62
N LEU A 347 11.61 30.66 -12.60
CA LEU A 347 12.84 29.93 -12.93
C LEU A 347 13.45 30.49 -14.20
N SER A 348 14.78 30.71 -14.18
CA SER A 348 15.57 31.13 -15.35
C SER A 348 16.09 29.97 -16.18
N GLN A 349 15.92 28.73 -15.73
CA GLN A 349 16.37 27.51 -16.41
C GLN A 349 15.33 26.40 -16.24
N ASN A 350 15.41 25.38 -17.08
CA ASN A 350 14.49 24.27 -17.12
C ASN A 350 14.97 23.00 -16.35
N THR A 351 16.23 22.98 -15.91
CA THR A 351 16.80 21.92 -15.09
C THR A 351 16.84 22.35 -13.63
N VAL A 352 16.28 21.53 -12.74
CA VAL A 352 16.21 21.80 -11.30
C VAL A 352 16.37 20.51 -10.49
N TYR A 353 16.91 20.66 -9.30
CA TYR A 353 17.01 19.57 -8.32
C TYR A 353 15.96 19.82 -7.25
N LEU A 354 15.04 18.88 -7.09
CA LEU A 354 13.94 18.94 -6.13
C LEU A 354 14.19 17.97 -5.00
N LYS A 355 13.96 18.41 -3.77
CA LYS A 355 14.17 17.60 -2.57
C LYS A 355 13.01 17.76 -1.60
N VAL A 356 12.59 16.65 -1.01
CA VAL A 356 11.76 16.62 0.18
C VAL A 356 12.46 15.81 1.29
N ARG A 357 12.44 16.34 2.51
CA ARG A 357 12.93 15.66 3.70
C ARG A 357 11.76 15.26 4.57
N PHE A 358 11.62 13.95 4.79
CA PHE A 358 10.74 13.38 5.80
C PHE A 358 11.45 13.34 7.15
N SER A 359 10.73 13.69 8.21
CA SER A 359 11.20 13.58 9.58
C SER A 359 10.08 13.15 10.51
N CYS A 360 10.41 12.22 11.42
CA CYS A 360 9.58 11.77 12.51
C CYS A 360 10.29 12.05 13.82
N ASP A 361 9.66 12.78 14.73
CA ASP A 361 10.17 13.06 16.08
C ASP A 361 9.57 12.14 17.15
N GLY A 362 8.86 11.09 16.71
CA GLY A 362 8.18 10.13 17.58
C GLY A 362 6.84 10.62 18.15
N LYS A 363 6.45 11.86 17.89
CA LYS A 363 5.14 12.36 18.31
C LYS A 363 4.03 11.65 17.59
N LYS A 364 2.94 11.45 18.30
CA LYS A 364 1.73 10.78 17.81
C LYS A 364 0.55 11.75 17.77
N ILE A 365 -0.33 11.52 16.81
CA ILE A 365 -1.61 12.21 16.69
C ILE A 365 -2.73 11.17 16.64
N LYS A 366 -3.92 11.53 17.12
CA LYS A 366 -5.08 10.66 17.01
C LYS A 366 -5.39 10.40 15.53
N SER A 367 -5.46 9.13 15.16
CA SER A 367 -5.82 8.68 13.81
C SER A 367 -7.31 8.89 13.55
N SER A 368 -7.66 9.11 12.28
CA SER A 368 -9.06 9.16 11.84
C SER A 368 -9.76 7.80 11.88
N GLU A 369 -8.98 6.71 11.88
CA GLU A 369 -9.47 5.33 11.90
C GLU A 369 -9.43 4.70 13.32
N GLY A 370 -9.09 5.50 14.34
CA GLY A 370 -8.83 5.05 15.70
C GLY A 370 -7.34 4.89 16.00
N GLY A 371 -6.96 4.78 17.28
CA GLY A 371 -5.55 4.70 17.66
C GLY A 371 -4.77 6.00 17.44
N HIS A 372 -3.46 5.88 17.17
CA HIS A 372 -2.57 7.01 17.01
C HIS A 372 -1.57 6.76 15.87
N ASP A 373 -1.40 7.77 15.00
CA ASP A 373 -0.42 7.80 13.93
C ASP A 373 0.84 8.55 14.34
N LEU A 374 1.99 8.16 13.80
CA LEU A 374 3.20 8.97 13.88
C LEU A 374 3.08 10.21 12.99
N ILE A 375 3.59 11.34 13.48
CA ILE A 375 3.63 12.57 12.70
C ILE A 375 4.79 12.51 11.72
N ALA A 376 4.49 12.52 10.41
CA ALA A 376 5.45 12.61 9.33
C ALA A 376 5.51 14.05 8.81
N MET A 377 6.58 14.78 9.14
CA MET A 377 6.78 16.14 8.65
C MET A 377 7.65 16.15 7.39
N CYS A 378 7.22 16.88 6.38
CA CYS A 378 7.91 17.06 5.11
C CYS A 378 8.37 18.52 4.97
N ASN A 379 9.66 18.71 4.70
CA ASN A 379 10.24 20.01 4.39
C ASN A 379 10.82 19.97 2.98
N PHE A 380 10.49 20.99 2.19
CA PHE A 380 10.88 21.06 0.79
C PHE A 380 12.06 21.99 0.57
N SER A 381 12.87 21.66 -0.42
CA SER A 381 13.96 22.52 -0.89
C SER A 381 14.25 22.25 -2.36
N TYR A 382 14.82 23.23 -3.04
CA TYR A 382 15.25 23.08 -4.43
C TYR A 382 16.68 23.61 -4.63
N SER A 383 17.30 23.24 -5.74
CA SER A 383 18.61 23.73 -6.13
C SER A 383 18.66 23.89 -7.66
N LEU A 384 19.37 24.91 -8.12
CA LEU A 384 19.63 25.13 -9.55
C LEU A 384 20.95 24.50 -10.02
N ASP A 385 21.87 24.20 -9.10
CA ASP A 385 23.20 23.66 -9.39
C ASP A 385 23.44 22.23 -8.83
N GLY A 386 22.44 21.69 -8.09
CA GLY A 386 22.53 20.39 -7.44
C GLY A 386 23.43 20.33 -6.21
N LYS A 387 24.01 21.46 -5.81
CA LYS A 387 24.96 21.56 -4.68
C LYS A 387 24.34 22.31 -3.51
N LYS A 388 23.86 23.54 -3.75
CA LYS A 388 23.24 24.37 -2.73
C LYS A 388 21.73 24.25 -2.81
N PHE A 389 21.11 23.65 -1.77
CA PHE A 389 19.67 23.57 -1.64
C PHE A 389 19.12 24.70 -0.78
N GLU A 390 18.11 25.37 -1.29
CA GLU A 390 17.39 26.44 -0.62
C GLU A 390 16.05 25.89 -0.11
N SER A 391 15.76 26.10 1.19
CA SER A 391 14.46 25.76 1.76
C SER A 391 13.36 26.56 1.04
N PHE A 392 12.24 25.91 0.75
CA PHE A 392 11.20 26.53 -0.05
C PHE A 392 9.81 26.17 0.46
N GLY A 393 9.01 27.20 0.74
CA GLY A 393 7.66 27.10 1.22
C GLY A 393 7.53 26.73 2.69
N ALA A 394 6.42 26.11 3.05
CA ALA A 394 6.06 25.76 4.42
C ALA A 394 6.24 24.24 4.71
N PRO A 395 6.47 23.84 5.98
CA PRO A 395 6.42 22.44 6.36
C PRO A 395 5.03 21.86 6.11
N PHE A 396 5.00 20.63 5.62
CA PHE A 396 3.79 19.86 5.33
C PHE A 396 3.73 18.61 6.21
N ARG A 397 2.57 18.32 6.78
CA ARG A 397 2.32 17.05 7.48
C ARG A 397 1.73 16.06 6.51
N ALA A 398 2.50 15.02 6.14
CA ALA A 398 2.01 13.95 5.30
C ALA A 398 0.94 13.12 6.04
N ARG A 399 -0.04 12.66 5.28
CA ARG A 399 -1.07 11.72 5.72
C ARG A 399 -1.05 10.45 4.89
N GLU A 400 -1.68 9.43 5.43
CA GLU A 400 -1.94 8.18 4.74
C GLU A 400 -2.73 8.37 3.42
N GLY A 401 -2.56 7.44 2.49
CA GLY A 401 -3.47 7.24 1.35
C GLY A 401 -4.67 6.36 1.72
N GLN A 402 -5.34 5.83 0.73
CA GLN A 402 -6.44 4.87 0.96
C GLN A 402 -5.85 3.49 1.27
N TRP A 403 -5.90 3.05 2.55
CA TRP A 403 -5.35 1.79 3.07
C TRP A 403 -3.84 1.58 2.85
N ILE A 404 -3.11 2.63 2.60
CA ILE A 404 -1.66 2.65 2.38
C ILE A 404 -1.06 3.87 3.04
N GLY A 405 0.27 3.91 3.18
CA GLY A 405 0.97 5.12 3.60
C GLY A 405 1.00 6.21 2.52
N ALA A 406 1.61 7.33 2.85
CA ALA A 406 2.01 8.31 1.86
C ALA A 406 3.02 7.70 0.87
N LYS A 407 3.05 8.24 -0.33
CA LYS A 407 4.03 7.92 -1.36
C LYS A 407 4.77 9.16 -1.78
N VAL A 408 5.96 9.00 -2.32
CA VAL A 408 6.76 10.09 -2.86
C VAL A 408 7.15 9.79 -4.30
N GLY A 409 7.14 10.78 -5.17
CA GLY A 409 7.54 10.59 -6.56
C GLY A 409 7.27 11.79 -7.46
N MET A 410 6.93 11.55 -8.70
CA MET A 410 6.95 12.53 -9.78
C MET A 410 5.80 12.34 -10.76
N PHE A 411 5.59 13.35 -11.60
CA PHE A 411 4.55 13.31 -12.62
C PHE A 411 4.83 14.32 -13.73
N CYS A 412 4.10 14.22 -14.85
CA CYS A 412 4.02 15.27 -15.86
C CYS A 412 2.61 15.29 -16.45
N THR A 413 1.96 16.46 -16.42
CA THR A 413 0.55 16.63 -16.83
C THR A 413 0.32 17.90 -17.62
N ARG A 414 -0.83 17.95 -18.31
CA ARG A 414 -1.34 19.14 -18.98
C ARG A 414 -2.85 19.28 -18.79
N PRO A 415 -3.44 20.47 -18.98
CA PRO A 415 -4.88 20.64 -18.94
C PRO A 415 -5.63 19.73 -19.92
N ALA A 416 -6.83 19.25 -19.55
CA ALA A 416 -7.65 18.34 -20.34
C ALA A 416 -7.99 18.84 -21.76
N ILE A 417 -8.19 20.15 -21.89
CA ILE A 417 -8.58 20.81 -23.16
C ILE A 417 -7.44 20.91 -24.18
N VAL A 418 -6.20 20.61 -23.78
CA VAL A 418 -5.03 20.69 -24.66
C VAL A 418 -4.90 19.41 -25.47
N THR A 419 -5.27 19.45 -26.75
CA THR A 419 -5.30 18.31 -27.66
C THR A 419 -4.05 18.15 -28.53
N ASN A 420 -3.17 19.15 -28.60
CA ASN A 420 -1.93 19.06 -29.33
C ASN A 420 -0.87 18.28 -28.58
N ASP A 421 0.27 18.03 -29.23
CA ASP A 421 1.42 17.40 -28.63
C ASP A 421 1.87 18.17 -27.38
N GLY A 422 2.09 17.44 -26.30
CA GLY A 422 2.55 18.00 -25.02
C GLY A 422 4.07 18.05 -24.94
N GLY A 423 4.56 18.77 -23.93
CA GLY A 423 5.94 18.68 -23.49
C GLY A 423 6.24 17.41 -22.71
N TRP A 424 7.39 17.40 -22.05
CA TRP A 424 7.82 16.26 -21.23
C TRP A 424 8.74 16.72 -20.11
N ALA A 425 8.93 15.82 -19.14
CA ALA A 425 9.91 15.96 -18.09
C ALA A 425 10.88 14.78 -18.13
N ASP A 426 12.18 15.04 -18.20
CA ASP A 426 13.24 14.04 -18.08
C ASP A 426 13.73 14.04 -16.64
N VAL A 427 13.73 12.87 -16.01
CA VAL A 427 14.27 12.66 -14.66
C VAL A 427 15.48 11.76 -14.79
N ASP A 428 16.67 12.33 -14.51
CA ASP A 428 17.95 11.62 -14.66
C ASP A 428 18.12 10.58 -13.55
N TRP A 429 17.68 10.90 -12.34
CA TRP A 429 17.76 10.01 -11.19
C TRP A 429 16.81 10.42 -10.08
N PHE A 430 16.45 9.44 -9.24
CA PHE A 430 15.72 9.63 -8.00
C PHE A 430 16.45 8.92 -6.86
N ARG A 431 16.84 9.64 -5.84
CA ARG A 431 17.70 9.13 -4.76
C ARG A 431 17.09 9.33 -3.39
N ILE A 432 17.13 8.27 -2.61
CA ILE A 432 16.75 8.26 -1.20
C ILE A 432 18.01 8.26 -0.34
N THR A 433 18.05 9.14 0.62
CA THR A 433 19.13 9.21 1.62
C THR A 433 18.52 9.10 3.01
N LYS A 434 18.83 8.02 3.72
CA LYS A 434 18.43 7.81 5.12
C LYS A 434 19.38 8.51 6.06
N LYS A 435 18.87 8.94 7.21
CA LYS A 435 19.67 9.52 8.30
C LYS A 435 19.84 8.52 9.42
#